data_87c3efb483e16b1d3961bad1985a3a97
#
_entry.id   87c3efb483e16b1d3961bad1985a3a97
#
_cell.length_a   1.000
_cell.length_b   1.000
_cell.length_c   1.000
_cell.angle_alpha   90.00
_cell.angle_beta   90.00
_cell.angle_gamma   90.00
#
_symmetry.space_group_name_H-M   'P 1'
#
loop_
_entity.id
_entity.type
_entity.pdbx_description
1 polymer ?
#
loop_
_entity_poly.entity_id
_entity_poly.type
_entity_poly.pdbx_seq_one_letter_code
_entity_poly.pdbx_strand_id
1 'polypeptide(L)'
;MEKPFRRILIIKMRFHGDMLLTTPVISTLKQNYPDAKIDVLLYQNTIPILSENPEINALYGISNKGAGTKEKIKNALSLIKKLRANSYDLVVNLTDQWSVALIVRFLNAKIKISQDFGNRQSALWKKSFTHLVPYAGEHAVERTLSALKPLALKQYVTETTMSYRPEHWENMRQQLKQLGVTRQYVVIQPTARQLFKCWDNDKFSQVIDAVQRRGYQVVLTSGPAADEMACVDAIARGCETKPVTGLAGKTRFPELGALIDHAELFIGVDSAPGHIAAAVKTPVICLFGATDH
;
A
#
# COMPACT_ATOMS: atom_id res chain seq x y z
N MET A 1 22.15 -24.94 -14.11
CA MET A 1 21.03 -24.31 -13.38
C MET A 1 21.62 -23.19 -12.55
N GLU A 2 21.19 -21.93 -12.77
CA GLU A 2 21.56 -20.83 -11.88
C GLU A 2 21.08 -21.14 -10.45
N LYS A 3 21.92 -20.79 -9.46
CA LYS A 3 21.53 -20.99 -8.04
C LYS A 3 20.30 -20.12 -7.75
N PRO A 4 19.25 -20.69 -7.12
CA PRO A 4 18.06 -19.93 -6.77
C PRO A 4 18.43 -18.79 -5.81
N PHE A 5 17.77 -17.64 -5.95
CA PHE A 5 17.93 -16.53 -5.00
C PHE A 5 17.45 -16.95 -3.62
N ARG A 6 18.22 -16.60 -2.58
CA ARG A 6 17.89 -16.88 -1.19
C ARG A 6 17.53 -15.62 -0.39
N ARG A 7 18.07 -14.47 -0.80
CA ARG A 7 17.87 -13.19 -0.15
C ARG A 7 17.55 -12.12 -1.17
N ILE A 8 16.35 -11.60 -1.11
CA ILE A 8 15.83 -10.61 -2.07
C ILE A 8 15.47 -9.33 -1.32
N LEU A 9 15.89 -8.18 -1.84
CA LEU A 9 15.47 -6.87 -1.36
C LEU A 9 14.62 -6.19 -2.43
N ILE A 10 13.39 -5.83 -2.08
CA ILE A 10 12.53 -4.97 -2.88
C ILE A 10 12.57 -3.56 -2.30
N ILE A 11 12.68 -2.55 -3.13
CA ILE A 11 12.73 -1.14 -2.72
C ILE A 11 11.58 -0.39 -3.37
N LYS A 12 10.66 0.14 -2.56
CA LYS A 12 9.54 0.98 -3.03
C LYS A 12 9.31 2.14 -2.06
N MET A 13 9.58 3.36 -2.53
CA MET A 13 9.47 4.58 -1.72
C MET A 13 8.30 5.42 -2.25
N ARG A 14 7.09 5.01 -1.96
CA ARG A 14 5.83 5.61 -2.41
C ARG A 14 4.77 5.60 -1.30
N PHE A 15 3.52 5.94 -1.62
CA PHE A 15 2.40 6.00 -0.68
C PHE A 15 1.75 4.62 -0.44
N HIS A 16 0.77 4.58 0.46
CA HIS A 16 0.15 3.34 0.93
C HIS A 16 -0.47 2.50 -0.21
N GLY A 17 -1.24 3.13 -1.12
CA GLY A 17 -1.81 2.42 -2.28
C GLY A 17 -0.74 1.76 -3.14
N ASP A 18 0.36 2.50 -3.44
CA ASP A 18 1.48 1.95 -4.21
C ASP A 18 2.14 0.72 -3.54
N MET A 19 2.07 0.63 -2.20
CA MET A 19 2.61 -0.55 -1.49
C MET A 19 1.78 -1.79 -1.78
N LEU A 20 0.44 -1.68 -1.82
CA LEU A 20 -0.43 -2.79 -2.22
C LEU A 20 -0.21 -3.18 -3.69
N LEU A 21 -0.06 -2.20 -4.58
CA LEU A 21 0.28 -2.43 -6.00
C LEU A 21 1.69 -3.04 -6.20
N THR A 22 2.47 -3.19 -5.13
CA THR A 22 3.77 -3.86 -5.14
C THR A 22 3.68 -5.32 -4.67
N THR A 23 2.58 -5.73 -4.02
CA THR A 23 2.40 -7.11 -3.54
C THR A 23 2.48 -8.15 -4.65
N PRO A 24 2.01 -7.92 -5.89
CA PRO A 24 2.22 -8.84 -7.00
C PRO A 24 3.70 -9.15 -7.28
N VAL A 25 4.60 -8.19 -7.13
CA VAL A 25 6.05 -8.42 -7.26
C VAL A 25 6.56 -9.34 -6.16
N ILE A 26 6.09 -9.16 -4.93
CA ILE A 26 6.45 -9.99 -3.77
C ILE A 26 5.98 -11.42 -4.00
N SER A 27 4.69 -11.59 -4.31
CA SER A 27 4.08 -12.91 -4.54
C SER A 27 4.68 -13.62 -5.76
N THR A 28 4.97 -12.89 -6.85
CA THR A 28 5.67 -13.44 -8.02
C THR A 28 7.05 -13.97 -7.64
N LEU A 29 7.84 -13.21 -6.90
CA LEU A 29 9.16 -13.65 -6.47
C LEU A 29 9.07 -14.82 -5.48
N LYS A 30 8.10 -14.80 -4.56
CA LYS A 30 7.89 -15.89 -3.61
C LYS A 30 7.46 -17.19 -4.29
N GLN A 31 6.60 -17.11 -5.30
CA GLN A 31 6.16 -18.28 -6.08
C GLN A 31 7.30 -18.91 -6.88
N ASN A 32 8.19 -18.09 -7.48
CA ASN A 32 9.33 -18.61 -8.25
C ASN A 32 10.52 -19.01 -7.37
N TYR A 33 10.64 -18.45 -6.15
CA TYR A 33 11.70 -18.71 -5.18
C TYR A 33 11.10 -18.94 -3.78
N PRO A 34 10.44 -20.09 -3.52
CA PRO A 34 9.69 -20.32 -2.28
C PRO A 34 10.53 -20.19 -1.00
N ASP A 35 11.79 -20.58 -1.05
CA ASP A 35 12.71 -20.54 0.10
C ASP A 35 13.37 -19.15 0.28
N ALA A 36 13.16 -18.22 -0.63
CA ALA A 36 13.75 -16.90 -0.54
C ALA A 36 13.17 -16.10 0.62
N LYS A 37 14.04 -15.43 1.37
CA LYS A 37 13.67 -14.39 2.33
C LYS A 37 13.56 -13.07 1.58
N ILE A 38 12.37 -12.52 1.53
CA ILE A 38 12.06 -11.26 0.85
C ILE A 38 11.97 -10.16 1.89
N ASP A 39 12.84 -9.18 1.78
CA ASP A 39 12.82 -7.98 2.61
C ASP A 39 12.34 -6.79 1.76
N VAL A 40 11.66 -5.83 2.38
CA VAL A 40 11.17 -4.63 1.70
C VAL A 40 11.70 -3.37 2.37
N LEU A 41 12.27 -2.47 1.58
CA LEU A 41 12.68 -1.14 1.98
C LEU A 41 11.64 -0.13 1.49
N LEU A 42 11.04 0.63 2.42
CA LEU A 42 9.92 1.53 2.14
C LEU A 42 9.96 2.75 3.08
N TYR A 43 9.02 3.68 2.94
CA TYR A 43 8.87 4.74 3.95
C TYR A 43 8.34 4.19 5.27
N GLN A 44 8.88 4.69 6.39
CA GLN A 44 8.51 4.24 7.74
C GLN A 44 7.00 4.30 7.99
N ASN A 45 6.33 5.33 7.53
CA ASN A 45 4.89 5.52 7.69
C ASN A 45 4.03 4.58 6.82
N THR A 46 4.62 3.90 5.84
CA THR A 46 3.89 2.94 4.98
C THR A 46 4.06 1.48 5.43
N ILE A 47 4.91 1.21 6.43
CA ILE A 47 5.09 -0.13 7.00
C ILE A 47 3.75 -0.79 7.38
N PRO A 48 2.79 -0.11 8.04
CA PRO A 48 1.59 -0.76 8.54
C PRO A 48 0.73 -1.45 7.48
N ILE A 49 0.81 -1.02 6.21
CA ILE A 49 -0.01 -1.63 5.14
C ILE A 49 0.52 -2.99 4.66
N LEU A 50 1.80 -3.28 4.92
CA LEU A 50 2.45 -4.55 4.58
C LEU A 50 2.86 -5.37 5.81
N SER A 51 2.61 -4.87 7.03
CA SER A 51 3.13 -5.46 8.28
C SER A 51 2.70 -6.91 8.53
N GLU A 52 1.55 -7.29 8.02
CA GLU A 52 0.97 -8.62 8.21
C GLU A 52 1.13 -9.53 6.98
N ASN A 53 1.88 -9.11 5.96
CA ASN A 53 2.08 -9.92 4.76
C ASN A 53 3.03 -11.10 5.06
N PRO A 54 2.56 -12.36 4.98
CA PRO A 54 3.34 -13.54 5.37
C PRO A 54 4.49 -13.86 4.42
N GLU A 55 4.52 -13.30 3.22
CA GLU A 55 5.58 -13.49 2.24
C GLU A 55 6.80 -12.59 2.50
N ILE A 56 6.66 -11.60 3.39
CA ILE A 56 7.72 -10.65 3.74
C ILE A 56 8.46 -11.14 4.99
N ASN A 57 9.79 -11.24 4.88
CA ASN A 57 10.64 -11.60 6.01
C ASN A 57 10.93 -10.41 6.94
N ALA A 58 11.23 -9.24 6.38
CA ALA A 58 11.48 -8.02 7.15
C ALA A 58 11.12 -6.75 6.38
N LEU A 59 10.67 -5.72 7.13
CA LEU A 59 10.36 -4.39 6.63
C LEU A 59 11.39 -3.38 7.18
N TYR A 60 12.04 -2.63 6.30
CA TYR A 60 13.00 -1.58 6.64
C TYR A 60 12.42 -0.22 6.29
N GLY A 61 12.18 0.60 7.31
CA GLY A 61 11.59 1.94 7.13
C GLY A 61 12.63 3.04 7.02
N ILE A 62 12.44 3.96 6.06
CA ILE A 62 13.15 5.23 6.00
C ILE A 62 12.20 6.34 6.43
N SER A 63 12.60 7.13 7.42
CA SER A 63 11.87 8.35 7.78
C SER A 63 12.20 9.46 6.78
N ASN A 64 11.15 10.12 6.27
CA ASN A 64 11.27 11.29 5.42
C ASN A 64 10.98 12.61 6.16
N LYS A 65 10.75 12.56 7.49
CA LYS A 65 10.41 13.73 8.31
C LYS A 65 11.55 14.16 9.23
N GLY A 66 11.73 15.49 9.35
CA GLY A 66 12.20 16.18 10.54
C GLY A 66 13.68 16.09 10.93
N ALA A 67 14.48 15.18 10.36
CA ALA A 67 15.87 15.04 10.77
C ALA A 67 16.80 16.06 10.09
N GLY A 68 17.70 16.66 10.85
CA GLY A 68 18.79 17.48 10.30
C GLY A 68 19.72 16.67 9.41
N THR A 69 20.53 17.34 8.57
CA THR A 69 21.40 16.67 7.57
C THR A 69 22.32 15.62 8.19
N LYS A 70 22.93 15.90 9.33
CA LYS A 70 23.83 14.96 10.04
C LYS A 70 23.10 13.69 10.50
N GLU A 71 21.90 13.85 11.01
CA GLU A 71 21.07 12.72 11.47
C GLU A 71 20.58 11.88 10.29
N LYS A 72 20.20 12.49 9.16
CA LYS A 72 19.86 11.77 7.92
C LYS A 72 21.01 10.91 7.43
N ILE A 73 22.23 11.44 7.43
CA ILE A 73 23.43 10.69 7.04
C ILE A 73 23.67 9.52 8.00
N LYS A 74 23.62 9.75 9.32
CA LYS A 74 23.78 8.69 10.33
C LYS A 74 22.76 7.56 10.15
N ASN A 75 21.50 7.92 9.94
CA ASN A 75 20.41 6.96 9.73
C ASN A 75 20.60 6.18 8.41
N ALA A 76 21.03 6.83 7.35
CA ALA A 76 21.34 6.19 6.07
C ALA A 76 22.51 5.19 6.21
N LEU A 77 23.60 5.57 6.89
CA LEU A 77 24.75 4.68 7.13
C LEU A 77 24.36 3.48 7.99
N SER A 78 23.56 3.69 9.05
CA SER A 78 23.04 2.61 9.89
C SER A 78 22.17 1.64 9.09
N LEU A 79 21.30 2.17 8.24
CA LEU A 79 20.46 1.37 7.35
C LEU A 79 21.29 0.56 6.36
N ILE A 80 22.25 1.18 5.68
CA ILE A 80 23.15 0.49 4.75
C ILE A 80 23.89 -0.64 5.47
N LYS A 81 24.40 -0.41 6.69
CA LYS A 81 25.05 -1.45 7.50
C LYS A 81 24.11 -2.62 7.76
N LYS A 82 22.86 -2.37 8.17
CA LYS A 82 21.83 -3.41 8.40
C LYS A 82 21.53 -4.19 7.11
N LEU A 83 21.32 -3.50 6.00
CA LEU A 83 21.01 -4.14 4.71
C LEU A 83 22.18 -4.97 4.20
N ARG A 84 23.44 -4.49 4.34
CA ARG A 84 24.63 -5.24 3.94
C ARG A 84 24.82 -6.54 4.73
N ALA A 85 24.46 -6.56 6.01
CA ALA A 85 24.56 -7.74 6.85
C ALA A 85 23.67 -8.90 6.35
N ASN A 86 22.62 -8.60 5.58
CA ASN A 86 21.74 -9.62 5.02
C ASN A 86 22.30 -10.31 3.76
N SER A 87 23.33 -9.77 3.11
CA SER A 87 23.97 -10.37 1.93
C SER A 87 22.97 -10.74 0.83
N TYR A 88 22.25 -9.75 0.29
CA TYR A 88 21.25 -9.97 -0.74
C TYR A 88 21.85 -10.52 -2.04
N ASP A 89 21.16 -11.46 -2.66
CA ASP A 89 21.49 -12.01 -3.99
C ASP A 89 20.88 -11.14 -5.11
N LEU A 90 19.66 -10.63 -4.85
CA LEU A 90 18.87 -9.84 -5.78
C LEU A 90 18.36 -8.57 -5.10
N VAL A 91 18.47 -7.45 -5.78
CA VAL A 91 17.82 -6.18 -5.42
C VAL A 91 16.91 -5.75 -6.55
N VAL A 92 15.65 -5.47 -6.25
CA VAL A 92 14.65 -4.95 -7.20
C VAL A 92 14.22 -3.55 -6.75
N ASN A 93 14.61 -2.53 -7.49
CA ASN A 93 14.26 -1.15 -7.22
C ASN A 93 13.06 -0.70 -8.07
N LEU A 94 11.99 -0.31 -7.40
CA LEU A 94 10.71 0.12 -7.97
C LEU A 94 10.43 1.61 -7.67
N THR A 95 11.46 2.40 -7.42
CA THR A 95 11.30 3.81 -7.09
C THR A 95 12.36 4.67 -7.78
N ASP A 96 12.00 5.88 -8.13
CA ASP A 96 12.87 6.87 -8.76
C ASP A 96 13.62 7.76 -7.75
N GLN A 97 13.60 7.43 -6.45
CA GLN A 97 14.28 8.22 -5.42
C GLN A 97 15.80 8.13 -5.56
N TRP A 98 16.45 9.27 -5.79
CA TRP A 98 17.90 9.35 -6.05
C TRP A 98 18.75 8.75 -4.92
N SER A 99 18.35 8.96 -3.66
CA SER A 99 19.02 8.39 -2.48
C SER A 99 19.11 6.88 -2.50
N VAL A 100 18.16 6.19 -3.16
CA VAL A 100 18.15 4.74 -3.29
C VAL A 100 19.32 4.23 -4.12
N ALA A 101 19.71 4.95 -5.18
CA ALA A 101 20.88 4.57 -5.99
C ALA A 101 22.16 4.52 -5.13
N LEU A 102 22.33 5.46 -4.19
CA LEU A 102 23.43 5.44 -3.24
C LEU A 102 23.37 4.21 -2.32
N ILE A 103 22.19 3.90 -1.75
CA ILE A 103 22.03 2.73 -0.90
C ILE A 103 22.39 1.46 -1.68
N VAL A 104 21.80 1.28 -2.87
CA VAL A 104 22.00 0.09 -3.72
C VAL A 104 23.45 -0.09 -4.14
N ARG A 105 24.18 1.02 -4.39
CA ARG A 105 25.60 1.00 -4.73
C ARG A 105 26.45 0.33 -3.65
N PHE A 106 26.11 0.52 -2.38
CA PHE A 106 26.82 -0.08 -1.25
C PHE A 106 26.39 -1.51 -0.91
N LEU A 107 25.37 -2.06 -1.56
CA LEU A 107 24.96 -3.45 -1.39
C LEU A 107 25.75 -4.36 -2.33
N ASN A 108 26.14 -5.55 -1.85
CA ASN A 108 26.96 -6.51 -2.59
C ASN A 108 26.13 -7.51 -3.42
N ALA A 109 24.87 -7.18 -3.75
CA ALA A 109 24.02 -8.05 -4.56
C ALA A 109 24.59 -8.24 -5.97
N LYS A 110 24.54 -9.48 -6.48
CA LYS A 110 25.02 -9.84 -7.81
C LYS A 110 24.12 -9.23 -8.89
N ILE A 111 22.81 -9.27 -8.66
CA ILE A 111 21.80 -8.73 -9.58
C ILE A 111 21.08 -7.56 -8.90
N LYS A 112 21.13 -6.42 -9.55
CA LYS A 112 20.50 -5.17 -9.11
C LYS A 112 19.68 -4.63 -10.26
N ILE A 113 18.36 -4.80 -10.17
CA ILE A 113 17.42 -4.37 -11.22
C ILE A 113 16.81 -3.03 -10.81
N SER A 114 16.68 -2.12 -11.75
CA SER A 114 15.86 -0.92 -11.62
C SER A 114 15.04 -0.69 -12.88
N GLN A 115 13.91 -0.04 -12.71
CA GLN A 115 13.21 0.53 -13.86
C GLN A 115 14.00 1.74 -14.39
N ASP A 116 13.98 1.93 -15.70
CA ASP A 116 14.56 3.09 -16.38
C ASP A 116 13.57 4.25 -16.30
N PHE A 117 13.75 5.07 -15.28
CA PHE A 117 12.95 6.27 -15.10
C PHE A 117 13.53 7.39 -15.94
N GLY A 118 12.73 8.00 -16.82
CA GLY A 118 13.17 9.06 -17.73
C GLY A 118 13.85 10.25 -17.05
N ASN A 119 13.51 10.53 -15.79
CA ASN A 119 14.13 11.57 -14.96
C ASN A 119 15.42 11.12 -14.24
N ARG A 120 15.95 9.90 -14.49
CA ARG A 120 17.09 9.29 -13.79
C ARG A 120 18.20 8.85 -14.75
N GLN A 121 18.73 9.81 -15.54
CA GLN A 121 19.70 9.54 -16.60
C GLN A 121 21.17 9.72 -16.19
N SER A 122 21.46 10.09 -14.93
CA SER A 122 22.83 10.31 -14.47
C SER A 122 23.69 9.03 -14.50
N ALA A 123 24.99 9.18 -14.77
CA ALA A 123 25.94 8.06 -14.77
C ALA A 123 25.98 7.33 -13.41
N LEU A 124 25.82 8.06 -12.30
CA LEU A 124 25.74 7.46 -10.97
C LEU A 124 24.55 6.54 -10.83
N TRP A 125 23.36 6.95 -11.29
CA TRP A 125 22.15 6.10 -11.30
C TRP A 125 22.41 4.84 -12.10
N LYS A 126 22.79 5.01 -13.38
CA LYS A 126 22.97 3.86 -14.31
C LYS A 126 24.01 2.86 -13.79
N LYS A 127 25.12 3.33 -13.22
CA LYS A 127 26.18 2.46 -12.66
C LYS A 127 25.82 1.81 -11.32
N SER A 128 24.70 2.17 -10.68
CA SER A 128 24.25 1.56 -9.42
C SER A 128 23.47 0.27 -9.63
N PHE A 129 23.01 0.01 -10.85
CA PHE A 129 22.21 -1.15 -11.21
C PHE A 129 22.90 -1.99 -12.29
N THR A 130 22.71 -3.30 -12.24
CA THR A 130 23.21 -4.24 -13.26
C THR A 130 22.28 -4.32 -14.46
N HIS A 131 20.97 -4.08 -14.23
CA HIS A 131 19.94 -4.10 -15.26
C HIS A 131 19.03 -2.88 -15.10
N LEU A 132 18.82 -2.17 -16.19
CA LEU A 132 17.81 -1.12 -16.31
C LEU A 132 16.71 -1.62 -17.26
N VAL A 133 15.48 -1.66 -16.78
CA VAL A 133 14.34 -2.19 -17.50
C VAL A 133 13.40 -1.05 -17.88
N PRO A 134 12.88 -0.99 -19.11
CA PRO A 134 11.90 0.03 -19.48
C PRO A 134 10.72 0.08 -18.50
N TYR A 135 10.33 1.28 -18.11
CA TYR A 135 9.13 1.52 -17.30
C TYR A 135 7.91 1.39 -18.21
N ALA A 136 7.42 0.16 -18.40
CA ALA A 136 6.40 -0.19 -19.38
C ALA A 136 5.23 -0.94 -18.76
N GLY A 137 4.03 -0.68 -19.30
CA GLY A 137 2.75 -1.25 -18.90
C GLY A 137 1.68 -0.16 -18.82
N GLU A 138 0.44 -0.53 -19.05
CA GLU A 138 -0.70 0.40 -18.93
C GLU A 138 -1.10 0.55 -17.47
N HIS A 139 -1.24 -0.56 -16.76
CA HIS A 139 -1.61 -0.58 -15.35
C HIS A 139 -0.38 -0.53 -14.42
N ALA A 140 -0.55 0.05 -13.22
CA ALA A 140 0.53 0.20 -12.23
C ALA A 140 1.15 -1.14 -11.79
N VAL A 141 0.35 -2.22 -11.71
CA VAL A 141 0.82 -3.58 -11.42
C VAL A 141 1.73 -4.09 -12.54
N GLU A 142 1.33 -3.92 -13.80
CA GLU A 142 2.14 -4.33 -14.95
C GLU A 142 3.47 -3.58 -15.00
N ARG A 143 3.43 -2.27 -14.72
CA ARG A 143 4.64 -1.43 -14.63
C ARG A 143 5.59 -1.96 -13.56
N THR A 144 5.11 -2.33 -12.37
CA THR A 144 5.97 -2.87 -11.32
C THR A 144 6.50 -4.26 -11.66
N LEU A 145 5.66 -5.14 -12.21
CA LEU A 145 6.06 -6.50 -12.64
C LEU A 145 7.05 -6.47 -13.80
N SER A 146 6.99 -5.46 -14.68
CA SER A 146 7.95 -5.34 -15.78
C SER A 146 9.41 -5.28 -15.31
N ALA A 147 9.67 -4.83 -14.09
CA ALA A 147 11.01 -4.85 -13.49
C ALA A 147 11.60 -6.25 -13.36
N LEU A 148 10.77 -7.29 -13.33
CA LEU A 148 11.21 -8.68 -13.17
C LEU A 148 11.58 -9.35 -14.50
N LYS A 149 11.38 -8.70 -15.65
CA LYS A 149 11.68 -9.28 -16.99
C LYS A 149 13.09 -9.89 -17.11
N PRO A 150 14.18 -9.27 -16.57
CA PRO A 150 15.52 -9.85 -16.67
C PRO A 150 15.67 -11.22 -15.98
N LEU A 151 14.75 -11.58 -15.10
CA LEU A 151 14.79 -12.85 -14.36
C LEU A 151 14.18 -14.00 -15.15
N ALA A 152 13.55 -13.75 -16.31
CA ALA A 152 12.91 -14.76 -17.16
C ALA A 152 12.03 -15.75 -16.35
N LEU A 153 11.21 -15.22 -15.45
CA LEU A 153 10.37 -16.01 -14.54
C LEU A 153 9.31 -16.80 -15.30
N LYS A 154 8.95 -17.97 -14.77
CA LYS A 154 7.96 -18.85 -15.38
C LYS A 154 6.52 -18.44 -15.06
N GLN A 155 6.32 -17.87 -13.90
CA GLN A 155 4.98 -17.52 -13.36
C GLN A 155 4.97 -16.09 -12.87
N TYR A 156 3.87 -15.40 -13.11
CA TYR A 156 3.60 -14.05 -12.63
C TYR A 156 2.27 -14.03 -11.91
N VAL A 157 2.24 -13.39 -10.74
CA VAL A 157 1.03 -13.09 -9.96
C VAL A 157 0.66 -11.65 -10.22
N THR A 158 -0.58 -11.39 -10.59
CA THR A 158 -1.09 -10.04 -10.89
C THR A 158 -2.02 -9.50 -9.80
N GLU A 159 -2.56 -10.38 -8.97
CA GLU A 159 -3.48 -10.04 -7.89
C GLU A 159 -2.74 -9.31 -6.77
N THR A 160 -3.31 -8.20 -6.33
CA THR A 160 -2.89 -7.50 -5.12
C THR A 160 -3.40 -8.24 -3.89
N THR A 161 -2.65 -8.16 -2.79
CA THR A 161 -3.03 -8.80 -1.52
C THR A 161 -2.94 -7.82 -0.37
N MET A 162 -3.90 -7.88 0.54
CA MET A 162 -3.87 -7.25 1.84
C MET A 162 -4.03 -8.31 2.91
N SER A 163 -3.08 -8.40 3.82
CA SER A 163 -3.10 -9.40 4.89
C SER A 163 -3.39 -8.74 6.23
N TYR A 164 -4.11 -9.45 7.05
CA TYR A 164 -4.37 -9.12 8.44
C TYR A 164 -4.48 -10.43 9.26
N ARG A 165 -4.28 -10.35 10.57
CA ARG A 165 -4.41 -11.52 11.45
C ARG A 165 -5.84 -11.66 11.97
N PRO A 166 -6.29 -12.86 12.37
CA PRO A 166 -7.63 -13.10 12.94
C PRO A 166 -7.98 -12.14 14.09
N GLU A 167 -6.99 -11.74 14.90
CA GLU A 167 -7.20 -10.82 16.03
C GLU A 167 -7.67 -9.44 15.57
N HIS A 168 -7.23 -8.98 14.38
CA HIS A 168 -7.68 -7.70 13.83
C HIS A 168 -9.17 -7.73 13.50
N TRP A 169 -9.66 -8.83 12.93
CA TRP A 169 -11.09 -9.02 12.68
C TRP A 169 -11.88 -9.12 13.99
N GLU A 170 -11.42 -9.94 14.93
CA GLU A 170 -12.14 -10.09 16.22
C GLU A 170 -12.27 -8.75 16.94
N ASN A 171 -11.21 -7.94 16.94
CA ASN A 171 -11.24 -6.57 17.48
C ASN A 171 -12.25 -5.68 16.73
N MET A 172 -12.24 -5.71 15.40
CA MET A 172 -13.20 -4.94 14.59
C MET A 172 -14.64 -5.40 14.83
N ARG A 173 -14.88 -6.71 14.90
CA ARG A 173 -16.19 -7.28 15.18
C ARG A 173 -16.75 -6.82 16.53
N GLN A 174 -15.92 -6.78 17.55
CA GLN A 174 -16.32 -6.29 18.88
C GLN A 174 -16.65 -4.79 18.85
N GLN A 175 -15.82 -3.98 18.19
CA GLN A 175 -16.09 -2.55 18.03
C GLN A 175 -17.37 -2.28 17.23
N LEU A 176 -17.59 -2.98 16.14
CA LEU A 176 -18.83 -2.92 15.34
C LEU A 176 -20.06 -3.21 16.21
N LYS A 177 -20.01 -4.27 17.01
CA LYS A 177 -21.08 -4.63 17.94
C LYS A 177 -21.34 -3.52 18.97
N GLN A 178 -20.30 -2.94 19.56
CA GLN A 178 -20.40 -1.82 20.51
C GLN A 178 -21.00 -0.55 19.87
N LEU A 179 -20.76 -0.37 18.56
CA LEU A 179 -21.31 0.75 17.78
C LEU A 179 -22.71 0.45 17.21
N GLY A 180 -23.32 -0.69 17.57
CA GLY A 180 -24.66 -1.05 17.15
C GLY A 180 -24.77 -1.62 15.72
N VAL A 181 -23.65 -2.05 15.14
CA VAL A 181 -23.66 -2.74 13.84
C VAL A 181 -24.05 -4.20 14.07
N THR A 182 -25.27 -4.55 13.69
CA THR A 182 -25.90 -5.88 13.91
C THR A 182 -26.36 -6.56 12.63
N ARG A 183 -26.26 -5.88 11.50
CA ARG A 183 -26.68 -6.35 10.16
C ARG A 183 -25.50 -6.25 9.18
N GLN A 184 -25.71 -6.74 7.96
CA GLN A 184 -24.82 -6.52 6.84
C GLN A 184 -24.53 -5.02 6.66
N TYR A 185 -23.28 -4.70 6.39
CA TYR A 185 -22.85 -3.31 6.32
C TYR A 185 -22.03 -3.02 5.06
N VAL A 186 -22.07 -1.76 4.70
CA VAL A 186 -21.26 -1.17 3.63
C VAL A 186 -20.25 -0.23 4.25
N VAL A 187 -18.99 -0.34 3.86
CA VAL A 187 -17.95 0.61 4.26
C VAL A 187 -17.88 1.75 3.26
N ILE A 188 -17.94 2.98 3.73
CA ILE A 188 -17.81 4.17 2.88
C ILE A 188 -16.62 5.01 3.37
N GLN A 189 -15.67 5.27 2.47
CA GLN A 189 -14.51 6.14 2.68
C GLN A 189 -14.64 7.38 1.78
N PRO A 190 -15.30 8.45 2.25
CA PRO A 190 -15.58 9.62 1.41
C PRO A 190 -14.38 10.54 1.24
N THR A 191 -13.30 10.31 1.98
CA THR A 191 -12.16 11.22 2.05
C THR A 191 -10.87 10.60 1.51
N ALA A 192 -9.99 11.48 1.05
CA ALA A 192 -8.61 11.18 0.74
C ALA A 192 -7.72 12.28 1.33
N ARG A 193 -6.44 11.96 1.57
CA ARG A 193 -5.47 12.95 2.06
C ARG A 193 -5.40 14.23 1.20
N GLN A 194 -5.70 14.12 -0.08
CA GLN A 194 -5.80 15.22 -1.03
C GLN A 194 -7.29 15.52 -1.26
N LEU A 195 -7.81 16.59 -0.66
CA LEU A 195 -9.24 16.92 -0.67
C LEU A 195 -9.83 17.14 -2.06
N PHE A 196 -9.02 17.53 -3.05
CA PHE A 196 -9.50 17.67 -4.45
C PHE A 196 -9.96 16.34 -5.08
N LYS A 197 -9.66 15.19 -4.45
CA LYS A 197 -10.15 13.87 -4.85
C LYS A 197 -11.50 13.54 -4.22
N CYS A 198 -11.93 14.30 -3.23
CA CYS A 198 -13.20 14.05 -2.54
C CYS A 198 -14.37 14.54 -3.40
N TRP A 199 -15.49 13.87 -3.23
CA TRP A 199 -16.76 14.27 -3.84
C TRP A 199 -17.57 15.14 -2.87
N ASP A 200 -18.69 15.72 -3.33
CA ASP A 200 -19.53 16.60 -2.53
C ASP A 200 -20.15 15.85 -1.34
N ASN A 201 -20.14 16.46 -0.16
CA ASN A 201 -20.62 15.85 1.07
C ASN A 201 -22.12 15.51 1.03
N ASP A 202 -22.94 16.39 0.47
CA ASP A 202 -24.38 16.19 0.32
C ASP A 202 -24.72 15.04 -0.63
N LYS A 203 -23.92 14.81 -1.67
CA LYS A 203 -24.06 13.65 -2.55
C LYS A 203 -23.70 12.35 -1.85
N PHE A 204 -22.64 12.35 -1.02
CA PHE A 204 -22.35 11.20 -0.17
C PHE A 204 -23.47 10.91 0.82
N SER A 205 -24.07 11.97 1.42
CA SER A 205 -25.24 11.79 2.32
C SER A 205 -26.40 11.11 1.60
N GLN A 206 -26.71 11.51 0.37
CA GLN A 206 -27.78 10.89 -0.44
C GLN A 206 -27.46 9.42 -0.78
N VAL A 207 -26.21 9.09 -1.11
CA VAL A 207 -25.77 7.71 -1.35
C VAL A 207 -25.91 6.86 -0.07
N ILE A 208 -25.53 7.39 1.08
CA ILE A 208 -25.67 6.72 2.38
C ILE A 208 -27.13 6.41 2.68
N ASP A 209 -28.01 7.39 2.52
CA ASP A 209 -29.45 7.21 2.75
C ASP A 209 -30.02 6.17 1.78
N ALA A 210 -29.61 6.18 0.51
CA ALA A 210 -30.03 5.17 -0.46
C ALA A 210 -29.56 3.75 -0.11
N VAL A 211 -28.36 3.59 0.42
CA VAL A 211 -27.83 2.30 0.90
C VAL A 211 -28.59 1.83 2.14
N GLN A 212 -28.84 2.74 3.09
CA GLN A 212 -29.57 2.41 4.33
C GLN A 212 -31.03 2.07 4.05
N ARG A 213 -31.70 2.73 3.12
CA ARG A 213 -33.07 2.37 2.67
C ARG A 213 -33.14 0.96 2.04
N ARG A 214 -32.02 0.41 1.56
CA ARG A 214 -31.91 -0.98 1.09
C ARG A 214 -31.66 -1.99 2.22
N GLY A 215 -31.61 -1.54 3.47
CA GLY A 215 -31.50 -2.40 4.65
C GLY A 215 -30.06 -2.60 5.16
N TYR A 216 -29.06 -2.05 4.51
CA TYR A 216 -27.66 -2.11 4.98
C TYR A 216 -27.39 -1.07 6.05
N GLN A 217 -26.46 -1.38 6.96
CA GLN A 217 -25.86 -0.36 7.82
C GLN A 217 -24.64 0.25 7.11
N VAL A 218 -24.39 1.53 7.34
CA VAL A 218 -23.23 2.20 6.74
C VAL A 218 -22.21 2.53 7.81
N VAL A 219 -20.97 2.11 7.59
CA VAL A 219 -19.80 2.43 8.42
C VAL A 219 -18.92 3.41 7.66
N LEU A 220 -18.81 4.64 8.17
CA LEU A 220 -17.91 5.65 7.62
C LEU A 220 -16.50 5.47 8.19
N THR A 221 -15.53 5.53 7.30
CA THR A 221 -14.10 5.55 7.62
C THR A 221 -13.43 6.81 7.05
N SER A 222 -12.31 7.21 7.62
CA SER A 222 -11.48 8.32 7.15
C SER A 222 -10.05 8.21 7.66
N GLY A 223 -9.14 9.01 7.14
CA GLY A 223 -7.89 9.32 7.81
C GLY A 223 -8.12 10.15 9.08
N PRO A 224 -7.10 10.27 9.96
CA PRO A 224 -7.21 10.98 11.22
C PRO A 224 -7.04 12.51 11.11
N ALA A 225 -6.88 13.07 9.90
CA ALA A 225 -6.69 14.50 9.71
C ALA A 225 -7.97 15.27 10.04
N ALA A 226 -7.83 16.46 10.61
CA ALA A 226 -8.97 17.26 11.09
C ALA A 226 -9.95 17.63 9.97
N ASP A 227 -9.44 17.90 8.78
CA ASP A 227 -10.22 18.20 7.59
C ASP A 227 -11.00 16.97 7.07
N GLU A 228 -10.39 15.79 7.11
CA GLU A 228 -11.09 14.53 6.76
C GLU A 228 -12.19 14.23 7.78
N MET A 229 -11.93 14.41 9.08
CA MET A 229 -12.92 14.24 10.13
C MET A 229 -14.08 15.23 10.00
N ALA A 230 -13.79 16.49 9.65
CA ALA A 230 -14.82 17.51 9.41
C ALA A 230 -15.74 17.13 8.21
N CYS A 231 -15.18 16.52 7.15
CA CYS A 231 -15.98 15.99 6.04
C CYS A 231 -16.91 14.86 6.51
N VAL A 232 -16.41 13.90 7.29
CA VAL A 232 -17.22 12.80 7.85
C VAL A 232 -18.37 13.34 8.68
N ASP A 233 -18.10 14.32 9.55
CA ASP A 233 -19.13 14.95 10.40
C ASP A 233 -20.17 15.70 9.56
N ALA A 234 -19.75 16.40 8.50
CA ALA A 234 -20.67 17.11 7.60
C ALA A 234 -21.59 16.13 6.87
N ILE A 235 -21.03 15.05 6.32
CA ILE A 235 -21.78 13.99 5.64
C ILE A 235 -22.78 13.35 6.60
N ALA A 236 -22.32 12.95 7.79
CA ALA A 236 -23.20 12.33 8.78
C ALA A 236 -24.36 13.24 9.22
N ARG A 237 -24.12 14.56 9.32
CA ARG A 237 -25.20 15.53 9.61
C ARG A 237 -26.23 15.63 8.48
N GLY A 238 -25.80 15.46 7.23
CA GLY A 238 -26.68 15.55 6.06
C GLY A 238 -27.54 14.28 5.83
N CYS A 239 -27.26 13.17 6.49
CA CYS A 239 -28.02 11.92 6.34
C CYS A 239 -29.35 11.95 7.12
N GLU A 240 -30.40 11.37 6.53
CA GLU A 240 -31.70 11.11 7.18
C GLU A 240 -31.53 10.14 8.37
N THR A 241 -30.84 9.02 8.13
CA THR A 241 -30.42 8.08 9.16
C THR A 241 -28.92 8.19 9.40
N LYS A 242 -28.51 8.34 10.65
CA LYS A 242 -27.09 8.53 10.98
C LYS A 242 -26.27 7.26 10.65
N PRO A 243 -25.21 7.37 9.83
CA PRO A 243 -24.27 6.28 9.66
C PRO A 243 -23.39 6.10 10.91
N VAL A 244 -22.72 4.95 10.99
CA VAL A 244 -21.75 4.67 12.05
C VAL A 244 -20.44 5.39 11.75
N THR A 245 -20.03 6.33 12.61
CA THR A 245 -18.82 7.16 12.46
C THR A 245 -17.72 6.83 13.47
N GLY A 246 -18.01 5.97 14.44
CA GLY A 246 -17.11 5.71 15.57
C GLY A 246 -15.73 5.15 15.23
N LEU A 247 -15.55 4.60 14.00
CA LEU A 247 -14.29 4.08 13.49
C LEU A 247 -13.51 5.09 12.62
N ALA A 248 -14.12 6.21 12.23
CA ALA A 248 -13.46 7.22 11.41
C ALA A 248 -12.21 7.77 12.12
N GLY A 249 -11.09 7.83 11.38
CA GLY A 249 -9.80 8.30 11.89
C GLY A 249 -9.11 7.39 12.91
N LYS A 250 -9.68 6.22 13.26
CA LYS A 250 -9.21 5.37 14.37
C LYS A 250 -8.71 3.98 13.93
N THR A 251 -8.99 3.56 12.71
CA THR A 251 -8.58 2.24 12.21
C THR A 251 -7.15 2.26 11.69
N ARG A 252 -6.36 1.26 12.06
CA ARG A 252 -5.06 0.96 11.42
C ARG A 252 -5.29 0.14 10.16
N PHE A 253 -4.31 0.10 9.24
CA PHE A 253 -4.48 -0.59 7.95
C PHE A 253 -4.87 -2.07 8.07
N PRO A 254 -4.26 -2.91 8.94
CA PRO A 254 -4.71 -4.29 9.10
C PRO A 254 -6.16 -4.41 9.61
N GLU A 255 -6.57 -3.52 10.52
CA GLU A 255 -7.95 -3.44 11.01
C GLU A 255 -8.91 -2.96 9.93
N LEU A 256 -8.50 -1.96 9.13
CA LEU A 256 -9.29 -1.50 7.98
C LEU A 256 -9.43 -2.59 6.92
N GLY A 257 -8.36 -3.36 6.66
CA GLY A 257 -8.42 -4.53 5.78
C GLY A 257 -9.44 -5.55 6.27
N ALA A 258 -9.40 -5.90 7.55
CA ALA A 258 -10.37 -6.82 8.16
C ALA A 258 -11.81 -6.26 8.11
N LEU A 259 -12.00 -4.97 8.38
CA LEU A 259 -13.30 -4.31 8.30
C LEU A 259 -13.89 -4.35 6.88
N ILE A 260 -13.08 -4.09 5.88
CA ILE A 260 -13.51 -4.06 4.47
C ILE A 260 -13.76 -5.48 3.96
N ASP A 261 -12.93 -6.45 4.30
CA ASP A 261 -13.06 -7.86 3.87
C ASP A 261 -14.41 -8.49 4.30
N HIS A 262 -14.96 -8.04 5.42
CA HIS A 262 -16.25 -8.51 5.95
C HIS A 262 -17.41 -7.59 5.61
N ALA A 263 -17.21 -6.60 4.75
CA ALA A 263 -18.28 -5.73 4.24
C ALA A 263 -18.89 -6.29 2.94
N GLU A 264 -20.16 -6.00 2.71
CA GLU A 264 -20.84 -6.36 1.45
C GLU A 264 -20.36 -5.55 0.26
N LEU A 265 -19.92 -4.31 0.51
CA LEU A 265 -19.49 -3.37 -0.51
C LEU A 265 -18.59 -2.31 0.13
N PHE A 266 -17.58 -1.88 -0.60
CA PHE A 266 -16.83 -0.68 -0.32
C PHE A 266 -17.19 0.42 -1.33
N ILE A 267 -17.45 1.64 -0.85
CA ILE A 267 -17.64 2.83 -1.69
C ILE A 267 -16.63 3.88 -1.24
N GLY A 268 -15.89 4.46 -2.17
CA GLY A 268 -14.93 5.49 -1.79
C GLY A 268 -14.36 6.27 -2.97
N VAL A 269 -13.49 7.21 -2.64
CA VAL A 269 -12.74 8.00 -3.61
C VAL A 269 -11.39 7.35 -3.91
N ASP A 270 -10.68 7.80 -4.95
CA ASP A 270 -9.33 7.32 -5.31
C ASP A 270 -8.34 7.52 -4.16
N SER A 271 -8.19 6.49 -3.33
CA SER A 271 -7.34 6.48 -2.14
C SER A 271 -6.93 5.05 -1.74
N ALA A 272 -6.00 4.92 -0.79
CA ALA A 272 -5.49 3.61 -0.36
C ALA A 272 -6.58 2.61 0.09
N PRO A 273 -7.67 2.99 0.78
CA PRO A 273 -8.75 2.08 1.12
C PRO A 273 -9.44 1.41 -0.07
N GLY A 274 -9.56 2.07 -1.22
CA GLY A 274 -10.06 1.45 -2.45
C GLY A 274 -9.15 0.32 -2.95
N HIS A 275 -7.83 0.51 -2.87
CA HIS A 275 -6.86 -0.56 -3.17
C HIS A 275 -6.92 -1.69 -2.14
N ILE A 276 -7.22 -1.39 -0.87
CA ILE A 276 -7.44 -2.44 0.15
C ILE A 276 -8.66 -3.27 -0.22
N ALA A 277 -9.79 -2.63 -0.57
CA ALA A 277 -11.02 -3.33 -0.96
C ALA A 277 -10.78 -4.29 -2.14
N ALA A 278 -10.06 -3.84 -3.16
CA ALA A 278 -9.66 -4.69 -4.29
C ALA A 278 -8.75 -5.86 -3.84
N ALA A 279 -7.82 -5.60 -2.93
CA ALA A 279 -6.86 -6.60 -2.46
C ALA A 279 -7.47 -7.68 -1.55
N VAL A 280 -8.55 -7.37 -0.81
CA VAL A 280 -9.35 -8.33 -0.04
C VAL A 280 -10.54 -8.88 -0.82
N LYS A 281 -10.71 -8.50 -2.10
CA LYS A 281 -11.77 -8.95 -3.01
C LYS A 281 -13.19 -8.55 -2.61
N THR A 282 -13.35 -7.53 -1.80
CA THR A 282 -14.65 -6.92 -1.53
C THR A 282 -15.11 -6.15 -2.76
N PRO A 283 -16.39 -6.28 -3.19
CA PRO A 283 -16.92 -5.43 -4.26
C PRO A 283 -16.64 -3.95 -4.00
N VAL A 284 -16.20 -3.22 -5.03
CA VAL A 284 -15.76 -1.83 -4.85
C VAL A 284 -16.40 -0.89 -5.87
N ILE A 285 -16.90 0.25 -5.40
CA ILE A 285 -17.26 1.42 -6.21
C ILE A 285 -16.25 2.51 -5.87
N CYS A 286 -15.40 2.86 -6.82
CA CYS A 286 -14.41 3.92 -6.65
C CYS A 286 -14.78 5.13 -7.50
N LEU A 287 -14.85 6.30 -6.86
CA LEU A 287 -15.12 7.56 -7.53
C LEU A 287 -13.78 8.23 -7.90
N PHE A 288 -13.55 8.39 -9.18
CA PHE A 288 -12.41 9.11 -9.72
C PHE A 288 -12.84 10.52 -10.12
N GLY A 289 -12.07 11.53 -9.70
CA GLY A 289 -12.28 12.92 -10.02
C GLY A 289 -11.19 13.45 -10.95
N ALA A 290 -10.29 14.24 -10.39
CA ALA A 290 -9.20 14.89 -11.12
C ALA A 290 -7.95 14.00 -11.32
N THR A 291 -8.07 12.69 -11.21
CA THR A 291 -6.97 11.72 -11.38
C THR A 291 -7.28 10.70 -12.46
N ASP A 292 -6.25 10.23 -13.16
CA ASP A 292 -6.37 9.13 -14.13
C ASP A 292 -6.72 7.82 -13.39
N HIS A 293 -7.58 7.02 -13.99
CA HIS A 293 -8.04 5.71 -13.48
C HIS A 293 -7.31 4.54 -14.15
#